data_97318912b076e739e9afad06ed9d2109
#
_entry.id   97318912b076e739e9afad06ed9d2109
#
_cell.length_a   1.000
_cell.length_b   1.000
_cell.length_c   1.000
_cell.angle_alpha   90.00
_cell.angle_beta   90.00
_cell.angle_gamma   90.00
#
_symmetry.space_group_name_H-M   'P 1'
#
loop_
_entity.id
_entity.type
_entity.pdbx_description
1 polymer ?
#
loop_
_entity_poly.entity_id
_entity_poly.type
_entity_poly.pdbx_seq_one_letter_code
_entity_poly.pdbx_strand_id
1 'polypeptide(L)'
;EAATLMFPDQYSTPMKVYTDKLGITQNDQSDPDGFFEWGHILEDDLVRKFKTVHPELADSVTQGRLYQRGFAKCSLDAQCVKDGKPVIIECKSSQSMAKWNPIPDRYFAQVQWQMSVTGVHSAIIIAVICEGGYHYIEREVQYSESFVKQMVEKAQELYNHIQEKTPPAMTLGGLEPDKKAVAALHGEVGS
;
A
#
# COMPACT_ATOMS: atom_id res chain seq x y z
N GLU A 1 0.35 -3.94 2.80
CA GLU A 1 0.16 -5.40 2.85
C GLU A 1 -0.82 -5.89 1.76
N ALA A 2 -2.00 -5.26 1.58
CA ALA A 2 -2.99 -5.75 0.62
C ALA A 2 -2.46 -5.80 -0.84
N ALA A 3 -1.63 -4.85 -1.25
CA ALA A 3 -0.99 -4.88 -2.57
C ALA A 3 -0.10 -6.11 -2.79
N THR A 4 0.52 -6.63 -1.73
CA THR A 4 1.35 -7.84 -1.77
C THR A 4 0.58 -9.09 -2.20
N LEU A 5 -0.73 -9.15 -1.90
CA LEU A 5 -1.58 -10.28 -2.28
C LEU A 5 -1.78 -10.38 -3.80
N MET A 6 -1.71 -9.24 -4.48
CA MET A 6 -1.83 -9.15 -5.93
C MET A 6 -0.45 -9.22 -6.62
N PHE A 7 0.54 -8.57 -6.03
CA PHE A 7 1.89 -8.38 -6.57
C PHE A 7 2.94 -8.70 -5.50
N PRO A 8 3.15 -9.99 -5.18
CA PRO A 8 4.25 -10.41 -4.31
C PRO A 8 5.60 -10.09 -4.95
N ASP A 9 6.58 -9.70 -4.16
CA ASP A 9 7.92 -9.34 -4.62
C ASP A 9 9.02 -9.77 -3.65
N GLN A 10 10.25 -9.34 -3.94
CA GLN A 10 11.43 -9.61 -3.11
C GLN A 10 11.38 -9.02 -1.70
N TYR A 11 10.41 -8.15 -1.39
CA TYR A 11 10.26 -7.52 -0.08
C TYR A 11 9.11 -8.10 0.73
N SER A 12 8.05 -8.57 0.06
CA SER A 12 6.85 -9.04 0.75
C SER A 12 6.06 -10.06 -0.08
N THR A 13 5.59 -11.10 0.61
CA THR A 13 4.79 -12.19 0.07
C THR A 13 3.59 -12.49 0.99
N PRO A 14 2.55 -13.20 0.53
CA PRO A 14 1.45 -13.63 1.40
C PRO A 14 1.92 -14.45 2.61
N MET A 15 2.92 -15.32 2.43
CA MET A 15 3.52 -16.11 3.51
C MET A 15 4.20 -15.21 4.56
N LYS A 16 4.96 -14.20 4.13
CA LYS A 16 5.56 -13.23 5.03
C LYS A 16 4.49 -12.45 5.79
N VAL A 17 3.45 -11.97 5.12
CA VAL A 17 2.34 -11.26 5.79
C VAL A 17 1.67 -12.16 6.82
N TYR A 18 1.47 -13.44 6.52
CA TYR A 18 0.92 -14.42 7.46
C TYR A 18 1.78 -14.55 8.73
N THR A 19 3.08 -14.76 8.58
CA THR A 19 4.00 -14.93 9.73
C THR A 19 4.13 -13.64 10.54
N ASP A 20 4.16 -12.48 9.90
CA ASP A 20 4.17 -11.17 10.58
C ASP A 20 2.89 -10.96 11.41
N LYS A 21 1.72 -11.31 10.86
CA LYS A 21 0.43 -11.18 11.58
C LYS A 21 0.30 -12.12 12.78
N LEU A 22 0.95 -13.26 12.74
CA LEU A 22 1.01 -14.20 13.87
C LEU A 22 2.14 -13.89 14.86
N GLY A 23 2.98 -12.90 14.58
CA GLY A 23 4.12 -12.55 15.43
C GLY A 23 5.27 -13.58 15.38
N ILE A 24 5.28 -14.47 14.37
CA ILE A 24 6.31 -15.50 14.19
C ILE A 24 7.58 -14.89 13.62
N THR A 25 7.45 -13.98 12.64
CA THR A 25 8.57 -13.15 12.17
C THR A 25 8.50 -11.79 12.85
N GLN A 26 9.65 -11.29 13.32
CA GLN A 26 9.75 -9.90 13.74
C GLN A 26 9.71 -9.03 12.48
N ASN A 27 8.81 -8.05 12.46
CA ASN A 27 8.89 -7.00 11.47
C ASN A 27 10.24 -6.30 11.66
N ASP A 28 11.15 -6.51 10.74
CA ASP A 28 12.36 -5.71 10.67
C ASP A 28 11.95 -4.29 10.31
N GLN A 29 11.82 -3.45 11.33
CA GLN A 29 11.52 -2.02 11.19
C GLN A 29 12.81 -1.23 10.98
N SER A 30 13.93 -1.90 10.70
CA SER A 30 15.15 -1.20 10.36
C SER A 30 14.94 -0.38 9.08
N ASP A 31 15.21 0.90 9.17
CA ASP A 31 15.19 1.86 8.06
C ASP A 31 16.57 2.49 7.95
N PRO A 32 17.63 1.68 7.62
CA PRO A 32 19.01 2.13 7.64
C PRO A 32 19.28 3.30 6.67
N ASP A 33 18.46 3.42 5.63
CA ASP A 33 18.56 4.48 4.62
C ASP A 33 17.56 5.62 4.86
N GLY A 34 16.74 5.54 5.93
CA GLY A 34 15.75 6.56 6.28
C GLY A 34 14.57 6.67 5.29
N PHE A 35 14.32 5.64 4.46
CA PHE A 35 13.26 5.70 3.45
C PHE A 35 11.86 5.88 4.06
N PHE A 36 11.58 5.25 5.19
CA PHE A 36 10.28 5.39 5.86
C PHE A 36 10.15 6.75 6.52
N GLU A 37 11.22 7.22 7.20
CA GLU A 37 11.25 8.55 7.81
C GLU A 37 11.07 9.65 6.76
N TRP A 38 11.85 9.61 5.67
CA TRP A 38 11.71 10.55 4.57
C TRP A 38 10.35 10.44 3.87
N GLY A 39 9.78 9.23 3.77
CA GLY A 39 8.43 9.03 3.26
C GLY A 39 7.41 9.88 4.01
N HIS A 40 7.39 9.80 5.34
CA HIS A 40 6.47 10.57 6.17
C HIS A 40 6.69 12.09 6.10
N ILE A 41 7.97 12.54 6.07
CA ILE A 41 8.29 13.96 5.92
C ILE A 41 7.75 14.49 4.57
N LEU A 42 7.92 13.72 3.52
CA LEU A 42 7.49 14.10 2.17
C LEU A 42 5.96 14.05 1.99
N GLU A 43 5.22 13.28 2.76
CA GLU A 43 3.74 13.23 2.71
C GLU A 43 3.15 14.63 2.95
N ASP A 44 3.55 15.31 4.03
CA ASP A 44 3.03 16.64 4.37
C ASP A 44 3.40 17.67 3.29
N ASP A 45 4.60 17.61 2.77
CA ASP A 45 5.07 18.52 1.71
C ASP A 45 4.36 18.28 0.38
N LEU A 46 4.09 17.01 0.04
CA LEU A 46 3.32 16.65 -1.14
C LEU A 46 1.87 17.13 -1.03
N VAL A 47 1.23 16.95 0.11
CA VAL A 47 -0.13 17.46 0.35
C VAL A 47 -0.16 18.98 0.29
N ARG A 48 0.86 19.67 0.84
CA ARG A 48 0.99 21.12 0.71
C ARG A 48 1.16 21.56 -0.75
N LYS A 49 1.98 20.81 -1.52
CA LYS A 49 2.14 21.05 -2.95
C LYS A 49 0.83 20.85 -3.71
N PHE A 50 0.09 19.78 -3.42
CA PHE A 50 -1.23 19.53 -3.99
C PHE A 50 -2.19 20.70 -3.76
N LYS A 51 -2.29 21.21 -2.52
CA LYS A 51 -3.11 22.41 -2.19
C LYS A 51 -2.69 23.66 -2.96
N THR A 52 -1.40 23.78 -3.28
CA THR A 52 -0.89 24.92 -4.08
C THR A 52 -1.26 24.77 -5.55
N VAL A 53 -1.26 23.55 -6.08
CA VAL A 53 -1.64 23.24 -7.47
C VAL A 53 -3.15 23.33 -7.66
N HIS A 54 -3.92 22.93 -6.64
CA HIS A 54 -5.38 22.89 -6.61
C HIS A 54 -5.96 23.76 -5.50
N PRO A 55 -5.83 25.09 -5.60
CA PRO A 55 -6.33 26.00 -4.55
C PRO A 55 -7.83 25.88 -4.31
N GLU A 56 -8.60 25.49 -5.33
CA GLU A 56 -10.06 25.25 -5.27
C GLU A 56 -10.43 24.04 -4.41
N LEU A 57 -9.50 23.10 -4.20
CA LEU A 57 -9.71 21.92 -3.36
C LEU A 57 -9.09 22.05 -1.96
N ALA A 58 -8.22 23.03 -1.76
CA ALA A 58 -7.34 23.15 -0.59
C ALA A 58 -8.07 23.10 0.76
N ASP A 59 -9.22 23.77 0.88
CA ASP A 59 -10.01 23.82 2.11
C ASP A 59 -10.70 22.48 2.44
N SER A 60 -10.90 21.63 1.43
CA SER A 60 -11.53 20.31 1.59
C SER A 60 -10.54 19.21 1.95
N VAL A 61 -9.23 19.47 1.85
CA VAL A 61 -8.20 18.46 2.10
C VAL A 61 -8.08 18.16 3.60
N THR A 62 -8.20 16.88 3.92
CA THR A 62 -7.98 16.34 5.28
C THR A 62 -6.95 15.22 5.23
N GLN A 63 -6.12 15.07 6.28
CA GLN A 63 -5.02 14.11 6.35
C GLN A 63 -5.22 13.08 7.46
N GLY A 64 -4.49 11.96 7.37
CA GLY A 64 -4.25 11.02 8.46
C GLY A 64 -5.49 10.29 8.97
N ARG A 65 -6.32 9.72 8.10
CA ARG A 65 -7.51 8.97 8.52
C ARG A 65 -7.33 7.46 8.42
N LEU A 66 -7.69 6.76 9.49
CA LEU A 66 -7.79 5.30 9.53
C LEU A 66 -9.23 4.87 9.25
N TYR A 67 -9.39 3.91 8.35
CA TYR A 67 -10.68 3.29 8.01
C TYR A 67 -10.64 1.79 8.27
N GLN A 68 -11.80 1.26 8.66
CA GLN A 68 -11.97 -0.19 8.86
C GLN A 68 -13.32 -0.65 8.34
N ARG A 69 -13.33 -1.78 7.62
CA ARG A 69 -14.52 -2.47 7.15
C ARG A 69 -14.34 -3.97 7.34
N GLY A 70 -15.00 -4.53 8.36
CA GLY A 70 -14.73 -5.90 8.78
C GLY A 70 -13.27 -6.09 9.21
N PHE A 71 -12.59 -7.07 8.63
CA PHE A 71 -11.16 -7.31 8.86
C PHE A 71 -10.25 -6.35 8.07
N ALA A 72 -10.79 -5.72 7.04
CA ALA A 72 -10.03 -4.85 6.15
C ALA A 72 -9.79 -3.47 6.81
N LYS A 73 -8.55 -3.02 6.76
CA LYS A 73 -8.11 -1.71 7.29
C LYS A 73 -7.27 -0.99 6.25
N CYS A 74 -7.34 0.33 6.24
CA CYS A 74 -6.40 1.19 5.52
C CYS A 74 -6.23 2.53 6.23
N SER A 75 -5.06 3.14 6.07
CA SER A 75 -4.83 4.56 6.33
C SER A 75 -4.83 5.30 5.00
N LEU A 76 -5.26 6.55 5.03
CA LEU A 76 -5.14 7.48 3.91
C LEU A 76 -4.13 8.55 4.28
N ASP A 77 -3.23 8.91 3.37
CA ASP A 77 -2.34 10.05 3.55
C ASP A 77 -3.17 11.33 3.55
N ALA A 78 -4.07 11.50 2.58
CA ALA A 78 -5.05 12.57 2.57
C ALA A 78 -6.31 12.20 1.75
N GLN A 79 -7.32 13.05 1.85
CA GLN A 79 -8.50 13.03 0.98
C GLN A 79 -9.01 14.46 0.74
N CYS A 80 -9.67 14.69 -0.37
CA CYS A 80 -10.34 15.95 -0.67
C CYS A 80 -11.77 15.73 -1.19
N VAL A 81 -12.50 16.81 -1.45
CA VAL A 81 -13.80 16.79 -2.13
C VAL A 81 -13.64 17.50 -3.47
N LYS A 82 -13.77 16.75 -4.57
CA LYS A 82 -13.75 17.24 -5.96
C LYS A 82 -15.12 17.03 -6.57
N ASP A 83 -15.75 18.10 -7.06
CA ASP A 83 -17.09 18.08 -7.65
C ASP A 83 -18.17 17.44 -6.72
N GLY A 84 -18.08 17.74 -5.41
CA GLY A 84 -18.99 17.22 -4.39
C GLY A 84 -18.78 15.74 -4.03
N LYS A 85 -17.74 15.10 -4.54
CA LYS A 85 -17.42 13.68 -4.28
C LYS A 85 -16.08 13.54 -3.56
N PRO A 86 -15.96 12.60 -2.60
CA PRO A 86 -14.69 12.32 -1.95
C PRO A 86 -13.68 11.70 -2.93
N VAL A 87 -12.44 12.11 -2.83
CA VAL A 87 -11.30 11.60 -3.62
C VAL A 87 -10.15 11.32 -2.67
N ILE A 88 -9.58 10.12 -2.74
CA ILE A 88 -8.39 9.73 -1.98
C ILE A 88 -7.16 10.40 -2.59
N ILE A 89 -6.25 10.86 -1.74
CA ILE A 89 -4.92 11.36 -2.14
C ILE A 89 -3.91 10.43 -1.51
N GLU A 90 -3.07 9.80 -2.34
CA GLU A 90 -1.97 8.92 -1.92
C GLU A 90 -0.64 9.55 -2.32
N CYS A 91 0.28 9.66 -1.37
CA CYS A 91 1.58 10.30 -1.54
C CYS A 91 2.67 9.28 -1.83
N LYS A 92 3.55 9.57 -2.80
CA LYS A 92 4.66 8.70 -3.16
C LYS A 92 5.93 9.49 -3.46
N SER A 93 7.07 8.84 -3.25
CA SER A 93 8.36 9.30 -3.75
C SER A 93 8.99 8.23 -4.64
N SER A 94 9.77 8.63 -5.63
CA SER A 94 10.44 7.72 -6.54
C SER A 94 11.73 8.34 -7.07
N GLN A 95 12.68 7.48 -7.46
CA GLN A 95 13.93 7.89 -8.10
C GLN A 95 13.91 7.72 -9.63
N SER A 96 12.79 7.27 -10.21
CA SER A 96 12.71 7.02 -11.65
C SER A 96 11.35 7.38 -12.23
N MET A 97 11.36 8.27 -13.21
CA MET A 97 10.18 8.68 -13.99
C MET A 97 9.67 7.54 -14.88
N ALA A 98 10.56 6.73 -15.43
CA ALA A 98 10.18 5.62 -16.32
C ALA A 98 9.24 4.62 -15.66
N LYS A 99 9.32 4.46 -14.32
CA LYS A 99 8.45 3.58 -13.55
C LYS A 99 7.02 4.09 -13.37
N TRP A 100 6.71 5.32 -13.84
CA TRP A 100 5.41 5.97 -13.62
C TRP A 100 4.53 6.06 -14.87
N ASN A 101 4.90 5.36 -15.93
CA ASN A 101 4.06 5.23 -17.12
C ASN A 101 4.14 3.79 -17.66
N PRO A 102 3.19 2.93 -17.28
CA PRO A 102 1.99 3.16 -16.43
C PRO A 102 2.31 3.37 -14.93
N ILE A 103 1.27 3.64 -14.14
CA ILE A 103 1.36 3.67 -12.66
C ILE A 103 1.89 2.31 -12.19
N PRO A 104 2.83 2.25 -11.22
CA PRO A 104 3.30 0.99 -10.67
C PRO A 104 2.14 0.15 -10.09
N ASP A 105 2.08 -1.12 -10.46
CA ASP A 105 0.98 -2.03 -10.11
C ASP A 105 0.69 -2.07 -8.60
N ARG A 106 1.73 -2.00 -7.76
CA ARG A 106 1.57 -2.00 -6.31
C ARG A 106 0.89 -0.73 -5.78
N TYR A 107 1.14 0.42 -6.40
CA TYR A 107 0.49 1.67 -6.02
C TYR A 107 -0.96 1.70 -6.51
N PHE A 108 -1.19 1.18 -7.72
CA PHE A 108 -2.55 0.95 -8.21
C PHE A 108 -3.34 0.03 -7.24
N ALA A 109 -2.78 -1.12 -6.86
CA ALA A 109 -3.42 -2.03 -5.92
C ALA A 109 -3.66 -1.40 -4.54
N GLN A 110 -2.74 -0.58 -4.05
CA GLN A 110 -2.89 0.11 -2.77
C GLN A 110 -4.12 1.03 -2.78
N VAL A 111 -4.27 1.89 -3.78
CA VAL A 111 -5.42 2.80 -3.84
C VAL A 111 -6.73 2.06 -4.14
N GLN A 112 -6.70 0.94 -4.89
CA GLN A 112 -7.87 0.08 -5.07
C GLN A 112 -8.34 -0.52 -3.74
N TRP A 113 -7.41 -0.95 -2.89
CA TRP A 113 -7.73 -1.41 -1.53
C TRP A 113 -8.32 -0.30 -0.69
N GLN A 114 -7.71 0.87 -0.67
CA GLN A 114 -8.21 2.03 0.06
C GLN A 114 -9.62 2.39 -0.39
N MET A 115 -9.87 2.43 -1.70
CA MET A 115 -11.21 2.67 -2.27
C MET A 115 -12.22 1.61 -1.84
N SER A 116 -11.85 0.33 -1.78
CA SER A 116 -12.73 -0.76 -1.35
C SER A 116 -13.13 -0.65 0.13
N VAL A 117 -12.20 -0.24 0.99
CA VAL A 117 -12.42 -0.11 2.44
C VAL A 117 -13.24 1.14 2.75
N THR A 118 -12.97 2.25 2.09
CA THR A 118 -13.62 3.55 2.33
C THR A 118 -14.96 3.70 1.63
N GLY A 119 -15.19 2.99 0.53
CA GLY A 119 -16.32 3.21 -0.38
C GLY A 119 -16.15 4.42 -1.29
N VAL A 120 -14.98 5.03 -1.34
CA VAL A 120 -14.63 6.09 -2.29
C VAL A 120 -14.24 5.45 -3.62
N HIS A 121 -14.62 6.04 -4.75
CA HIS A 121 -14.42 5.41 -6.06
C HIS A 121 -13.42 6.15 -6.96
N SER A 122 -12.70 7.13 -6.42
CA SER A 122 -11.68 7.89 -7.13
C SER A 122 -10.49 8.18 -6.23
N ALA A 123 -9.29 8.09 -6.78
CA ALA A 123 -8.06 8.45 -6.10
C ALA A 123 -7.14 9.27 -7.01
N ILE A 124 -6.30 10.09 -6.43
CA ILE A 124 -5.18 10.77 -7.08
C ILE A 124 -3.91 10.33 -6.38
N ILE A 125 -3.01 9.68 -7.10
CA ILE A 125 -1.67 9.43 -6.60
C ILE A 125 -0.82 10.62 -6.97
N ILE A 126 -0.30 11.31 -5.96
CA ILE A 126 0.64 12.42 -6.12
C ILE A 126 2.04 11.94 -5.79
N ALA A 127 3.02 12.32 -6.60
CA ALA A 127 4.37 11.87 -6.35
C ALA A 127 5.42 12.93 -6.64
N VAL A 128 6.53 12.86 -5.89
CA VAL A 128 7.78 13.53 -6.24
C VAL A 128 8.74 12.51 -6.84
N ILE A 129 9.23 12.80 -8.03
CA ILE A 129 10.23 12.00 -8.72
C ILE A 129 11.58 12.73 -8.66
N CYS A 130 12.56 12.08 -8.02
CA CYS A 130 13.91 12.62 -7.83
C CYS A 130 14.87 12.08 -8.91
N GLU A 131 14.64 12.43 -10.16
CA GLU A 131 15.45 12.00 -11.30
C GLU A 131 15.92 13.24 -12.10
N GLY A 132 17.21 13.58 -11.96
CA GLY A 132 17.75 14.79 -12.59
C GLY A 132 17.18 16.12 -12.07
N GLY A 133 16.40 16.06 -10.99
CA GLY A 133 15.68 17.16 -10.35
C GLY A 133 14.50 16.66 -9.56
N TYR A 134 13.59 17.54 -9.15
CA TYR A 134 12.38 17.22 -8.41
C TYR A 134 11.16 17.49 -9.29
N HIS A 135 10.46 16.44 -9.69
CA HIS A 135 9.30 16.51 -10.57
C HIS A 135 8.05 16.09 -9.80
N TYR A 136 7.10 17.01 -9.64
CA TYR A 136 5.78 16.71 -9.10
C TYR A 136 4.90 16.14 -10.20
N ILE A 137 4.25 15.03 -9.94
CA ILE A 137 3.31 14.40 -10.87
C ILE A 137 2.03 13.98 -10.15
N GLU A 138 0.94 13.89 -10.92
CA GLU A 138 -0.36 13.39 -10.47
C GLU A 138 -0.84 12.30 -11.41
N ARG A 139 -1.49 11.26 -10.86
CA ARG A 139 -2.13 10.19 -11.62
C ARG A 139 -3.49 9.90 -11.04
N GLU A 140 -4.54 10.11 -11.82
CA GLU A 140 -5.90 9.76 -11.43
C GLU A 140 -6.10 8.25 -11.58
N VAL A 141 -6.79 7.64 -10.60
CA VAL A 141 -7.14 6.23 -10.56
C VAL A 141 -8.62 6.10 -10.24
N GLN A 142 -9.35 5.38 -11.08
CA GLN A 142 -10.75 5.04 -10.85
C GLN A 142 -10.87 3.65 -10.21
N TYR A 143 -11.94 3.45 -9.46
CA TYR A 143 -12.27 2.17 -8.86
C TYR A 143 -12.50 1.09 -9.93
N SER A 144 -11.85 -0.05 -9.76
CA SER A 144 -12.00 -1.22 -10.63
C SER A 144 -12.66 -2.35 -9.88
N GLU A 145 -13.95 -2.55 -10.12
CA GLU A 145 -14.74 -3.59 -9.44
C GLU A 145 -14.15 -4.98 -9.63
N SER A 146 -13.75 -5.34 -10.85
CA SER A 146 -13.18 -6.64 -11.16
C SER A 146 -11.82 -6.89 -10.46
N PHE A 147 -10.98 -5.86 -10.39
CA PHE A 147 -9.70 -5.94 -9.69
C PHE A 147 -9.90 -6.05 -8.17
N VAL A 148 -10.77 -5.20 -7.62
CA VAL A 148 -11.07 -5.22 -6.18
C VAL A 148 -11.71 -6.54 -5.75
N LYS A 149 -12.60 -7.12 -6.56
CA LYS A 149 -13.17 -8.44 -6.28
C LYS A 149 -12.09 -9.50 -6.05
N GLN A 150 -11.13 -9.63 -6.99
CA GLN A 150 -10.02 -10.56 -6.86
C GLN A 150 -9.14 -10.26 -5.63
N MET A 151 -8.89 -8.99 -5.37
CA MET A 151 -8.10 -8.55 -4.24
C MET A 151 -8.75 -8.90 -2.89
N VAL A 152 -10.06 -8.69 -2.77
CA VAL A 152 -10.84 -9.02 -1.57
C VAL A 152 -10.90 -10.55 -1.36
N GLU A 153 -11.07 -11.32 -2.44
CA GLU A 153 -11.03 -12.79 -2.37
C GLU A 153 -9.70 -13.29 -1.80
N LYS A 154 -8.57 -12.81 -2.32
CA LYS A 154 -7.23 -13.15 -1.80
C LYS A 154 -7.01 -12.67 -0.36
N ALA A 155 -7.53 -11.52 -0.01
CA ALA A 155 -7.42 -10.99 1.35
C ALA A 155 -8.24 -11.84 2.33
N GLN A 156 -9.43 -12.29 1.94
CA GLN A 156 -10.26 -13.20 2.73
C GLN A 156 -9.59 -14.56 2.91
N GLU A 157 -8.98 -15.10 1.84
CA GLU A 157 -8.24 -16.35 1.90
C GLU A 157 -7.08 -16.26 2.92
N LEU A 158 -6.25 -15.21 2.81
CA LEU A 158 -5.17 -15.01 3.78
C LEU A 158 -5.70 -14.79 5.21
N TYR A 159 -6.80 -14.05 5.37
CA TYR A 159 -7.41 -13.86 6.68
C TYR A 159 -7.86 -15.19 7.29
N ASN A 160 -8.46 -16.10 6.50
CA ASN A 160 -8.84 -17.44 6.96
C ASN A 160 -7.60 -18.25 7.39
N HIS A 161 -6.53 -18.24 6.59
CA HIS A 161 -5.25 -18.86 6.94
C HIS A 161 -4.72 -18.37 8.30
N ILE A 162 -4.81 -17.06 8.56
CA ILE A 162 -4.39 -16.46 9.83
C ILE A 162 -5.28 -16.96 10.99
N GLN A 163 -6.61 -16.98 10.81
CA GLN A 163 -7.54 -17.44 11.86
C GLN A 163 -7.37 -18.92 12.19
N GLU A 164 -7.16 -19.75 11.17
CA GLU A 164 -6.99 -21.20 11.29
C GLU A 164 -5.54 -21.59 11.65
N LYS A 165 -4.61 -20.62 11.66
CA LYS A 165 -3.17 -20.85 11.86
C LYS A 165 -2.59 -21.87 10.87
N THR A 166 -3.09 -21.88 9.66
CA THR A 166 -2.62 -22.73 8.55
C THR A 166 -1.82 -21.88 7.57
N PRO A 167 -0.54 -22.20 7.26
CA PRO A 167 0.25 -21.39 6.35
C PRO A 167 -0.33 -21.37 4.93
N PRO A 168 -0.34 -20.20 4.25
CA PRO A 168 -0.69 -20.14 2.83
C PRO A 168 0.41 -20.80 1.98
N ALA A 169 0.09 -21.07 0.71
CA ALA A 169 1.08 -21.57 -0.24
C ALA A 169 2.21 -20.56 -0.48
N MET A 170 3.41 -21.07 -0.70
CA MET A 170 4.54 -20.23 -1.12
C MET A 170 4.28 -19.62 -2.49
N THR A 171 4.82 -18.44 -2.72
CA THR A 171 4.81 -17.80 -4.04
C THR A 171 5.59 -18.65 -5.04
N LEU A 172 5.10 -18.75 -6.28
CA LEU A 172 5.77 -19.49 -7.35
C LEU A 172 7.22 -19.01 -7.51
N GLY A 173 8.15 -19.96 -7.49
CA GLY A 173 9.59 -19.69 -7.56
C GLY A 173 10.27 -19.45 -6.20
N GLY A 174 9.51 -19.40 -5.08
CA GLY A 174 10.07 -19.31 -3.72
C GLY A 174 10.91 -18.05 -3.51
N LEU A 175 10.25 -16.90 -3.40
CA LEU A 175 10.91 -15.63 -3.12
C LEU A 175 11.61 -15.64 -1.75
N GLU A 176 12.65 -14.82 -1.55
CA GLU A 176 13.39 -14.75 -0.29
C GLU A 176 12.51 -14.50 0.96
N PRO A 177 11.46 -13.64 0.91
CA PRO A 177 10.56 -13.50 2.05
C PRO A 177 9.81 -14.79 2.41
N ASP A 178 9.43 -15.62 1.42
CA ASP A 178 8.82 -16.93 1.67
C ASP A 178 9.78 -17.87 2.38
N LYS A 179 11.02 -17.96 1.91
CA LYS A 179 12.04 -18.82 2.51
C LYS A 179 12.32 -18.45 3.96
N LYS A 180 12.47 -17.15 4.24
CA LYS A 180 12.66 -16.63 5.60
C LYS A 180 11.45 -16.92 6.49
N ALA A 181 10.23 -16.73 5.99
CA ALA A 181 9.01 -17.00 6.73
C ALA A 181 8.86 -18.50 7.05
N VAL A 182 9.14 -19.39 6.08
CA VAL A 182 9.13 -20.84 6.28
C VAL A 182 10.20 -21.28 7.26
N ALA A 183 11.42 -20.72 7.18
CA ALA A 183 12.48 -20.99 8.13
C ALA A 183 12.10 -20.59 9.56
N ALA A 184 11.40 -19.45 9.74
CA ALA A 184 10.91 -19.01 11.03
C ALA A 184 9.81 -19.94 11.59
N LEU A 185 8.90 -20.44 10.73
CA LEU A 185 7.88 -21.43 11.11
C LEU A 185 8.50 -22.76 11.62
N HIS A 186 9.64 -23.17 11.06
CA HIS A 186 10.34 -24.41 11.41
C HIS A 186 11.45 -24.20 12.44
N GLY A 187 11.98 -23.00 12.61
CA GLY A 187 13.06 -22.69 13.52
C GLY A 187 12.67 -22.74 15.00
N GLU A 188 11.39 -22.66 15.32
CA GLU A 188 10.88 -22.89 16.69
C GLU A 188 10.87 -24.38 17.09
N VAL A 189 11.17 -25.30 16.17
CA VAL A 189 11.18 -26.75 16.40
C VAL A 189 12.58 -27.28 16.78
N GLY A 190 13.59 -26.43 16.82
CA GLY A 190 15.00 -26.82 16.96
C GLY A 190 15.75 -26.21 18.15
N SER A 191 15.06 -25.70 19.18
CA SER A 191 15.72 -25.20 20.40
C SER A 191 15.16 -25.82 21.67
#